data_3a9fd534fef3397610083b14947540e2
#
_entry.id   3a9fd534fef3397610083b14947540e2
#
_cell.length_a   1.000
_cell.length_b   1.000
_cell.length_c   1.000
_cell.angle_alpha   90.00
_cell.angle_beta   90.00
_cell.angle_gamma   90.00
#
_symmetry.space_group_name_H-M   'P 1'
#
loop_
_entity.id
_entity.type
_entity.pdbx_description
1 polymer ?
#
loop_
_entity_poly.entity_id
_entity_poly.type
_entity_poly.pdbx_seq_one_letter_code
_entity_poly.pdbx_strand_id
1 'polypeptide(L)'
;MDRVNHETMNIEEFREYCILKPGVTEEFPFNETTLVFKVMGKMFALTNLDGEWSLALKCDPEKAIELREQFPAIQPGYHMSKVHWNTVIMDGSLSRKLILELIDHSYQLVVDKLPKNKKPHR
;
A
#
# COMPACT_ATOMS: atom_id res chain seq x y z
N MET A 1 13.71 -22.52 -13.79
CA MET A 1 13.57 -22.26 -13.37
C MET A 1 13.14 -21.61 -12.80
N ASP A 2 13.01 -21.27 -12.62
CA ASP A 2 12.83 -20.67 -12.14
C ASP A 2 12.26 -20.42 -11.24
N ARG A 3 12.33 -20.30 -10.54
CA ARG A 3 11.95 -20.02 -9.60
C ARG A 3 11.60 -18.98 -9.28
N VAL A 4 11.59 -18.80 -9.45
CA VAL A 4 11.45 -17.70 -9.39
C VAL A 4 10.92 -16.96 -8.62
N ASN A 5 10.60 -16.58 -8.62
CA ASN A 5 10.13 -15.57 -8.04
C ASN A 5 8.75 -15.60 -7.59
N HIS A 6 8.28 -16.56 -6.83
CA HIS A 6 6.99 -16.60 -6.22
C HIS A 6 6.83 -15.52 -5.16
N GLU A 7 7.96 -14.96 -4.74
CA GLU A 7 7.96 -13.97 -3.69
C GLU A 7 7.79 -12.55 -4.18
N THR A 8 7.94 -12.33 -5.48
CA THR A 8 7.82 -10.97 -6.00
C THR A 8 6.42 -10.72 -6.53
N MET A 9 6.01 -9.48 -6.43
CA MET A 9 4.70 -9.04 -6.90
C MET A 9 4.91 -8.05 -8.03
N ASN A 10 4.11 -8.14 -9.10
CA ASN A 10 4.17 -7.15 -10.16
C ASN A 10 3.06 -6.13 -9.98
N ILE A 11 3.11 -5.07 -10.79
CA ILE A 11 2.18 -3.95 -10.64
C ILE A 11 0.73 -4.38 -10.90
N GLU A 12 0.51 -5.33 -11.79
CA GLU A 12 -0.84 -5.79 -12.09
C GLU A 12 -1.43 -6.57 -10.93
N GLU A 13 -0.61 -7.38 -10.26
CA GLU A 13 -1.06 -8.10 -9.08
C GLU A 13 -1.41 -7.14 -7.94
N PHE A 14 -0.55 -6.13 -7.75
CA PHE A 14 -0.81 -5.11 -6.74
C PHE A 14 -2.14 -4.40 -7.01
N ARG A 15 -2.34 -4.02 -8.27
CA ARG A 15 -3.54 -3.32 -8.67
C ARG A 15 -4.78 -4.17 -8.42
N GLU A 16 -4.75 -5.43 -8.87
CA GLU A 16 -5.87 -6.34 -8.67
C GLU A 16 -6.17 -6.57 -7.21
N TYR A 17 -5.12 -6.76 -6.43
CA TYR A 17 -5.29 -7.02 -5.00
C TYR A 17 -6.00 -5.87 -4.31
N CYS A 18 -5.64 -4.64 -4.66
CA CYS A 18 -6.25 -3.46 -4.07
C CYS A 18 -7.69 -3.26 -4.55
N ILE A 19 -7.93 -3.38 -5.86
CA ILE A 19 -9.23 -3.04 -6.43
C ILE A 19 -10.32 -4.04 -6.04
N LEU A 20 -9.94 -5.26 -5.69
CA LEU A 20 -10.89 -6.28 -5.29
C LEU A 20 -11.40 -6.10 -3.86
N LYS A 21 -10.76 -5.26 -3.07
CA LYS A 21 -11.21 -5.02 -1.71
C LYS A 21 -12.53 -4.22 -1.72
N PRO A 22 -13.42 -4.49 -0.76
CA PRO A 22 -14.72 -3.80 -0.74
C PRO A 22 -14.59 -2.28 -0.68
N GLY A 23 -15.35 -1.59 -1.52
CA GLY A 23 -15.44 -0.13 -1.49
C GLY A 23 -14.28 0.61 -2.10
N VAL A 24 -13.39 -0.08 -2.82
CA VAL A 24 -12.18 0.53 -3.35
C VAL A 24 -12.40 1.05 -4.76
N THR A 25 -11.84 2.23 -5.02
CA THR A 25 -11.74 2.81 -6.36
C THR A 25 -10.29 3.09 -6.68
N GLU A 26 -9.95 3.12 -7.98
CA GLU A 26 -8.62 3.52 -8.41
C GLU A 26 -8.72 4.81 -9.20
N GLU A 27 -7.80 5.73 -8.95
CA GLU A 27 -7.88 7.09 -9.47
C GLU A 27 -6.50 7.66 -9.72
N PHE A 28 -6.45 8.73 -10.51
CA PHE A 28 -5.24 9.53 -10.70
C PHE A 28 -5.58 10.96 -10.29
N PRO A 29 -5.74 11.23 -8.98
CA PRO A 29 -6.23 12.55 -8.54
C PRO A 29 -5.20 13.66 -8.61
N PHE A 30 -3.91 13.32 -8.67
CA PHE A 30 -2.84 14.31 -8.61
C PHE A 30 -2.17 14.56 -9.95
N ASN A 31 -1.91 13.50 -10.71
CA ASN A 31 -1.24 13.57 -12.00
C ASN A 31 -1.48 12.26 -12.74
N GLU A 32 -0.84 12.10 -13.89
CA GLU A 32 -1.08 10.94 -14.76
C GLU A 32 -0.29 9.71 -14.38
N THR A 33 0.66 9.84 -13.45
CA THR A 33 1.55 8.72 -13.12
C THR A 33 1.40 8.22 -11.69
N THR A 34 0.67 8.93 -10.83
CA THR A 34 0.46 8.48 -9.45
C THR A 34 -0.91 7.82 -9.33
N LEU A 35 -0.89 6.50 -9.28
CA LEU A 35 -2.10 5.68 -9.15
C LEU A 35 -2.46 5.58 -7.67
N VAL A 36 -3.70 5.93 -7.35
CA VAL A 36 -4.18 6.00 -5.97
C VAL A 36 -5.37 5.08 -5.78
N PHE A 37 -5.33 4.30 -4.72
CA PHE A 37 -6.47 3.47 -4.32
C PHE A 37 -7.09 4.06 -3.08
N LYS A 38 -8.40 4.29 -3.16
CA LYS A 38 -9.18 4.84 -2.05
C LYS A 38 -10.23 3.84 -1.63
N VAL A 39 -10.51 3.81 -0.33
CA VAL A 39 -11.66 3.06 0.18
C VAL A 39 -12.65 4.09 0.70
N MET A 40 -13.85 4.09 0.12
CA MET A 40 -14.90 5.05 0.48
C MET A 40 -14.37 6.49 0.46
N GLY A 41 -13.55 6.80 -0.53
CA GLY A 41 -13.03 8.16 -0.73
C GLY A 41 -11.76 8.50 0.03
N LYS A 42 -11.19 7.57 0.81
CA LYS A 42 -9.99 7.83 1.59
C LYS A 42 -8.83 6.99 1.08
N MET A 43 -7.68 7.62 0.87
CA MET A 43 -6.49 6.93 0.33
C MET A 43 -5.95 5.89 1.30
N PHE A 44 -5.59 4.72 0.79
CA PHE A 44 -4.87 3.73 1.58
C PHE A 44 -3.64 3.17 0.86
N ALA A 45 -3.54 3.36 -0.44
CA ALA A 45 -2.38 2.86 -1.19
C ALA A 45 -2.13 3.76 -2.40
N LEU A 46 -0.86 4.07 -2.63
CA LEU A 46 -0.45 4.84 -3.81
C LEU A 46 0.76 4.18 -4.41
N THR A 47 0.90 4.31 -5.73
CA THR A 47 2.13 3.90 -6.40
C THR A 47 2.38 4.84 -7.57
N ASN A 48 3.65 5.16 -7.81
CA ASN A 48 4.03 5.96 -8.98
C ASN A 48 4.38 4.99 -10.10
N LEU A 49 3.78 5.20 -11.26
CA LEU A 49 3.99 4.33 -12.41
C LEU A 49 5.28 4.66 -13.16
N ASP A 50 5.95 5.73 -12.75
CA ASP A 50 7.17 6.21 -13.36
C ASP A 50 8.34 5.98 -12.40
N GLY A 51 9.49 5.54 -12.92
CA GLY A 51 10.68 5.39 -12.12
C GLY A 51 10.69 4.10 -11.31
N GLU A 52 11.46 4.11 -10.24
CA GLU A 52 11.60 2.95 -9.36
C GLU A 52 10.28 2.65 -8.67
N TRP A 53 9.90 1.38 -8.70
CA TRP A 53 8.59 0.99 -8.17
C TRP A 53 8.61 0.97 -6.64
N SER A 54 7.70 1.73 -6.05
CA SER A 54 7.48 1.73 -4.61
C SER A 54 6.00 1.94 -4.34
N LEU A 55 5.60 1.56 -3.14
CA LEU A 55 4.23 1.76 -2.68
C LEU A 55 4.24 2.73 -1.51
N ALA A 56 3.22 3.56 -1.40
CA ALA A 56 2.97 4.31 -0.18
C ALA A 56 1.78 3.66 0.51
N LEU A 57 1.98 3.21 1.74
CA LEU A 57 0.95 2.51 2.51
C LEU A 57 0.85 3.13 3.89
N LYS A 58 -0.36 3.24 4.38
CA LYS A 58 -0.60 3.72 5.73
C LYS A 58 -0.21 2.65 6.72
N CYS A 59 0.27 3.07 7.89
CA CYS A 59 0.72 2.11 8.89
C CYS A 59 0.55 2.69 10.29
N ASP A 60 0.23 1.82 11.24
CA ASP A 60 0.24 2.19 12.64
C ASP A 60 1.61 2.78 12.99
N PRO A 61 1.69 3.91 13.71
CA PRO A 61 2.97 4.57 13.93
C PRO A 61 4.04 3.72 14.60
N GLU A 62 3.68 2.92 15.60
CA GLU A 62 4.66 2.08 16.28
C GLU A 62 5.15 0.97 15.37
N LYS A 63 4.21 0.35 14.66
CA LYS A 63 4.56 -0.69 13.70
C LYS A 63 5.41 -0.13 12.57
N ALA A 64 5.13 1.11 12.15
CA ALA A 64 5.91 1.75 11.09
C ALA A 64 7.37 1.86 11.48
N ILE A 65 7.66 2.27 12.71
CA ILE A 65 9.02 2.39 13.19
C ILE A 65 9.71 1.04 13.22
N GLU A 66 9.03 0.02 13.74
CA GLU A 66 9.58 -1.33 13.81
C GLU A 66 9.92 -1.89 12.45
N LEU A 67 9.03 -1.66 11.47
CA LEU A 67 9.25 -2.15 10.12
C LEU A 67 10.43 -1.46 9.45
N ARG A 68 10.57 -0.15 9.67
CA ARG A 68 11.71 0.60 9.11
C ARG A 68 13.03 0.13 9.68
N GLU A 69 13.04 -0.25 10.96
CA GLU A 69 14.24 -0.76 11.60
C GLU A 69 14.60 -2.16 11.09
N GLN A 70 13.59 -2.95 10.81
CA GLN A 70 13.77 -4.34 10.41
C GLN A 70 14.09 -4.51 8.93
N PHE A 71 13.49 -3.68 8.07
CA PHE A 71 13.59 -3.85 6.62
C PHE A 71 14.11 -2.60 5.94
N PRO A 72 15.28 -2.65 5.31
CA PRO A 72 15.80 -1.48 4.57
C PRO A 72 14.86 -0.99 3.47
N ALA A 73 14.07 -1.88 2.86
CA ALA A 73 13.14 -1.50 1.81
C ALA A 73 11.91 -0.76 2.33
N ILE A 74 11.72 -0.69 3.65
CA ILE A 74 10.62 0.06 4.24
C ILE A 74 11.18 1.34 4.85
N GLN A 75 10.70 2.48 4.34
CA GLN A 75 11.23 3.80 4.69
C GLN A 75 10.09 4.72 5.06
N PRO A 76 10.38 5.88 5.70
CA PRO A 76 9.33 6.86 5.98
C PRO A 76 8.68 7.32 4.68
N GLY A 77 7.42 7.69 4.76
CA GLY A 77 6.68 8.15 3.60
C GLY A 77 7.28 9.42 3.01
N TYR A 78 7.47 9.43 1.69
CA TYR A 78 7.88 10.63 0.96
C TYR A 78 6.63 11.45 0.67
N HIS A 79 6.71 12.76 0.84
CA HIS A 79 5.60 13.66 0.50
C HIS A 79 4.31 13.40 1.26
N MET A 80 4.39 12.61 2.34
CA MET A 80 3.23 12.28 3.16
C MET A 80 3.66 12.33 4.62
N SER A 81 2.70 12.20 5.54
CA SER A 81 3.02 12.15 6.95
C SER A 81 3.94 10.95 7.23
N LYS A 82 5.13 11.22 7.74
CA LYS A 82 6.08 10.16 8.05
C LYS A 82 5.68 9.35 9.27
N VAL A 83 4.76 9.88 10.07
CA VAL A 83 4.24 9.17 11.23
C VAL A 83 3.28 8.07 10.81
N HIS A 84 2.44 8.35 9.81
CA HIS A 84 1.35 7.47 9.43
C HIS A 84 1.56 6.72 8.12
N TRP A 85 2.63 7.04 7.37
CA TRP A 85 2.84 6.45 6.05
C TRP A 85 4.25 5.90 5.91
N ASN A 86 4.36 4.74 5.29
CA ASN A 86 5.63 4.15 4.91
C ASN A 86 5.74 4.09 3.40
N THR A 87 6.98 4.20 2.92
CA THR A 87 7.32 3.90 1.53
C THR A 87 7.88 2.49 1.52
N VAL A 88 7.31 1.63 0.69
CA VAL A 88 7.72 0.24 0.55
C VAL A 88 8.37 0.09 -0.82
N ILE A 89 9.68 -0.11 -0.84
CA ILE A 89 10.41 -0.24 -2.09
C ILE A 89 10.26 -1.65 -2.61
N MET A 90 9.77 -1.77 -3.84
CA MET A 90 9.42 -3.05 -4.43
C MET A 90 10.59 -3.60 -5.23
N ASP A 91 11.68 -3.90 -4.53
CA ASP A 91 12.93 -4.36 -5.14
C ASP A 91 13.14 -5.87 -5.02
N GLY A 92 12.11 -6.58 -4.56
CA GLY A 92 12.18 -8.03 -4.43
C GLY A 92 12.74 -8.51 -3.09
N SER A 93 13.14 -7.59 -2.21
CA SER A 93 13.71 -7.99 -0.93
C SER A 93 12.66 -8.39 0.11
N LEU A 94 11.42 -7.93 -0.05
CA LEU A 94 10.35 -8.26 0.88
C LEU A 94 9.53 -9.40 0.32
N SER A 95 9.06 -10.29 1.20
CA SER A 95 8.24 -11.40 0.76
C SER A 95 6.88 -10.91 0.28
N ARG A 96 6.31 -11.66 -0.64
CA ARG A 96 4.95 -11.38 -1.13
C ARG A 96 3.96 -11.37 0.04
N LYS A 97 4.10 -12.32 0.96
CA LYS A 97 3.21 -12.41 2.11
C LYS A 97 3.24 -11.14 2.95
N LEU A 98 4.43 -10.62 3.22
CA LEU A 98 4.56 -9.39 3.99
C LEU A 98 3.92 -8.22 3.27
N ILE A 99 4.16 -8.10 1.97
CA ILE A 99 3.60 -7.00 1.19
C ILE A 99 2.07 -7.04 1.24
N LEU A 100 1.48 -8.22 1.07
CA LEU A 100 0.03 -8.36 1.14
C LEU A 100 -0.50 -7.98 2.52
N GLU A 101 0.21 -8.38 3.57
CA GLU A 101 -0.17 -8.01 4.94
C GLU A 101 -0.12 -6.51 5.16
N LEU A 102 0.88 -5.85 4.59
CA LEU A 102 1.02 -4.40 4.74
C LEU A 102 -0.09 -3.66 4.00
N ILE A 103 -0.48 -4.16 2.85
CA ILE A 103 -1.61 -3.58 2.11
C ILE A 103 -2.90 -3.75 2.91
N ASP A 104 -3.13 -4.95 3.44
CA ASP A 104 -4.32 -5.23 4.25
C ASP A 104 -4.37 -4.35 5.49
N HIS A 105 -3.23 -4.18 6.14
CA HIS A 105 -3.13 -3.34 7.33
C HIS A 105 -3.49 -1.89 7.02
N SER A 106 -2.97 -1.38 5.90
CA SER A 106 -3.27 -0.02 5.47
C SER A 106 -4.76 0.17 5.21
N TYR A 107 -5.34 -0.77 4.46
CA TYR A 107 -6.76 -0.74 4.15
C TYR A 107 -7.59 -0.75 5.44
N GLN A 108 -7.27 -1.64 6.36
CA GLN A 108 -8.03 -1.79 7.59
C GLN A 108 -7.94 -0.55 8.48
N LEU A 109 -6.77 0.09 8.54
CA LEU A 109 -6.62 1.32 9.30
C LEU A 109 -7.56 2.41 8.80
N VAL A 110 -7.69 2.52 7.49
CA VAL A 110 -8.57 3.52 6.91
C VAL A 110 -10.03 3.18 7.18
N VAL A 111 -10.41 1.91 6.96
CA VAL A 111 -11.78 1.45 7.19
C VAL A 111 -12.19 1.67 8.64
N ASP A 112 -11.30 1.38 9.58
CA ASP A 112 -11.62 1.49 11.01
C ASP A 112 -11.94 2.92 11.41
N LYS A 113 -11.43 3.90 10.69
CA LYS A 113 -11.68 5.30 11.00
C LYS A 113 -12.87 5.89 10.27
N LEU A 114 -13.50 5.14 9.40
CA LEU A 114 -14.68 5.62 8.69
C LEU A 114 -15.88 5.61 9.63
N PRO A 115 -16.84 6.57 9.46
CA PRO A 115 -18.10 6.49 10.19
C PRO A 115 -18.78 5.17 9.89
N LYS A 116 -19.56 4.69 10.86
CA LYS A 116 -20.21 3.40 10.75
C LYS A 116 -21.04 3.26 9.48
N ASN A 117 -21.75 4.32 9.11
CA ASN A 117 -22.62 4.29 7.94
C ASN A 117 -21.83 4.41 6.62
N LYS A 118 -20.52 4.60 6.70
CA LYS A 118 -19.68 4.72 5.50
C LYS A 118 -18.71 3.58 5.33
N LYS A 119 -18.78 2.57 6.20
CA LYS A 119 -17.90 1.41 6.02
C LYS A 119 -18.36 0.57 4.85
N PRO A 120 -17.43 -0.01 4.10
CA PRO A 120 -17.81 -0.78 2.91
C PRO A 120 -18.57 -2.04 3.29
N HIS A 121 -19.45 -2.47 2.41
CA HIS A 121 -20.17 -3.72 2.57
C HIS A 121 -19.40 -4.85 1.90
N ARG A 122 -19.56 -6.04 2.44
CA ARG A 122 -18.92 -7.20 1.88
C ARG A 122 -19.75 -7.92 0.89
#